data_87550b4b0de2328d2d0e947a34c5b9eb
#
_entry.id   87550b4b0de2328d2d0e947a34c5b9eb
#
_cell.length_a   1.000
_cell.length_b   1.000
_cell.length_c   1.000
_cell.angle_alpha   90.00
_cell.angle_beta   90.00
_cell.angle_gamma   90.00
#
_symmetry.space_group_name_H-M   'P 1'
#
loop_
_entity.id
_entity.type
_entity.pdbx_description
1 polymer ?
#
loop_
_entity_poly.entity_id
_entity_poly.type
_entity_poly.pdbx_seq_one_letter_code
_entity_poly.pdbx_strand_id
1 'polypeptide(L)'
;MIKKIYMLLLTVLGMGAISSCSDYLNSEKYFKDRLTLEKTFESKDHVEEWLAYAFSFIKNENYEVTTKGPSENSFCFSDDMYYGDRDKTIDATKNELSYNMFKLGEYDENTYNVGAWGACYKGIFQASVFIHNVDRCQEMADWEILDYKGQARFVRAYYYWLLLRRYGPVPIMPDEGVDYTQSYDQIATPRSSYEEVAQYISDEMLQATKELQYDRRTDNYAIGRPTRGAALAVRAYALIFAASPFANGNNDEYAQQLVDDEGRRLLSSEYSEEKWAKAAAACRDVIDLDVYELNIVNKSTSDNGPSERPTVTPPADGEFSKQPWPKGWTNIDPLRSYRTIFDGTILPANNKELIF
;
A
#
# COMPACT_ATOMS: atom_id res chain seq x y z
N MET A 1 -49.33 -20.82 58.47
CA MET A 1 -48.60 -19.51 58.53
C MET A 1 -47.10 -19.72 58.31
N ILE A 2 -46.45 -20.64 59.00
CA ILE A 2 -45.00 -20.87 58.94
C ILE A 2 -44.49 -21.25 57.54
N LYS A 3 -45.17 -22.11 56.77
CA LYS A 3 -44.76 -22.51 55.40
C LYS A 3 -44.75 -21.32 54.41
N LYS A 4 -45.63 -20.32 54.57
CA LYS A 4 -45.64 -19.12 53.71
C LYS A 4 -44.47 -18.20 54.00
N ILE A 5 -44.02 -18.16 55.26
CA ILE A 5 -42.85 -17.35 55.68
C ILE A 5 -41.54 -17.95 55.13
N TYR A 6 -41.40 -19.29 55.16
CA TYR A 6 -40.24 -19.95 54.59
C TYR A 6 -40.17 -19.78 53.06
N MET A 7 -41.32 -19.81 52.37
CA MET A 7 -41.36 -19.60 50.92
C MET A 7 -41.03 -18.17 50.53
N LEU A 8 -41.42 -17.19 51.35
CA LEU A 8 -41.05 -15.76 51.14
C LEU A 8 -39.56 -15.53 51.42
N LEU A 9 -38.99 -16.17 52.43
CA LEU A 9 -37.56 -16.10 52.75
C LEU A 9 -36.68 -16.73 51.64
N LEU A 10 -37.12 -17.87 51.05
CA LEU A 10 -36.43 -18.52 49.94
C LEU A 10 -36.47 -17.70 48.64
N THR A 11 -37.57 -16.98 48.39
CA THR A 11 -37.65 -16.07 47.22
C THR A 11 -36.79 -14.83 47.39
N VAL A 12 -36.68 -14.25 48.58
CA VAL A 12 -35.82 -13.10 48.87
C VAL A 12 -34.33 -13.49 48.82
N LEU A 13 -33.96 -14.68 49.33
CA LEU A 13 -32.58 -15.19 49.18
C LEU A 13 -32.23 -15.51 47.72
N GLY A 14 -33.17 -15.98 46.94
CA GLY A 14 -32.98 -16.30 45.51
C GLY A 14 -32.75 -15.03 44.64
N MET A 15 -33.44 -13.91 44.95
CA MET A 15 -33.26 -12.65 44.25
C MET A 15 -31.94 -11.95 44.60
N GLY A 16 -31.41 -12.14 45.81
CA GLY A 16 -30.10 -11.59 46.20
C GLY A 16 -28.92 -12.29 45.54
N ALA A 17 -29.06 -13.54 45.09
CA ALA A 17 -27.99 -14.28 44.46
C ALA A 17 -27.80 -13.95 42.96
N ILE A 18 -28.83 -13.43 42.30
CA ILE A 18 -28.78 -13.08 40.87
C ILE A 18 -28.08 -11.74 40.61
N SER A 19 -28.17 -10.79 41.56
CA SER A 19 -27.50 -9.49 41.43
C SER A 19 -25.98 -9.54 41.72
N SER A 20 -25.51 -10.58 42.43
CA SER A 20 -24.09 -10.73 42.80
C SER A 20 -23.21 -11.21 41.63
N CYS A 21 -23.78 -11.92 40.62
CA CYS A 21 -23.00 -12.43 39.49
C CYS A 21 -22.69 -11.38 38.43
N SER A 22 -23.55 -10.35 38.26
CA SER A 22 -23.31 -9.33 37.24
C SER A 22 -22.17 -8.36 37.65
N ASP A 23 -22.00 -8.11 38.93
CA ASP A 23 -20.96 -7.22 39.43
C ASP A 23 -19.57 -7.89 39.51
N TYR A 24 -19.54 -9.26 39.60
CA TYR A 24 -18.31 -10.04 39.58
C TYR A 24 -17.78 -10.24 38.14
N LEU A 25 -18.65 -10.24 37.16
CA LEU A 25 -18.30 -10.32 35.75
C LEU A 25 -17.96 -8.94 35.14
N ASN A 26 -18.23 -7.86 35.84
CA ASN A 26 -17.88 -6.51 35.43
C ASN A 26 -16.39 -6.26 35.70
N SER A 27 -15.56 -6.76 34.78
CA SER A 27 -14.10 -6.59 34.86
C SER A 27 -13.64 -5.14 34.69
N GLU A 28 -14.47 -4.24 34.16
CA GLU A 28 -14.17 -2.81 33.99
C GLU A 28 -13.77 -2.12 35.29
N LYS A 29 -14.35 -2.55 36.41
CA LYS A 29 -14.06 -2.02 37.74
C LYS A 29 -12.63 -2.31 38.21
N TYR A 30 -12.03 -3.40 37.71
CA TYR A 30 -10.67 -3.87 38.05
C TYR A 30 -9.61 -3.41 37.03
N PHE A 31 -10.04 -2.90 35.88
CA PHE A 31 -9.17 -2.47 34.80
C PHE A 31 -9.31 -0.98 34.48
N LYS A 32 -9.59 -0.15 35.51
CA LYS A 32 -9.70 1.31 35.37
C LYS A 32 -8.49 1.99 34.73
N ASP A 33 -7.33 1.35 34.83
CA ASP A 33 -6.07 1.83 34.26
C ASP A 33 -5.76 1.22 32.87
N ARG A 34 -6.65 0.40 32.32
CA ARG A 34 -6.46 -0.09 30.93
C ARG A 34 -6.72 1.05 29.95
N LEU A 35 -5.78 1.22 29.05
CA LEU A 35 -5.94 2.07 27.90
C LEU A 35 -7.04 1.45 27.01
N THR A 36 -8.21 2.08 26.94
CA THR A 36 -9.27 1.69 26.01
C THR A 36 -9.02 2.28 24.64
N LEU A 37 -9.67 1.76 23.61
CA LEU A 37 -9.56 2.31 22.26
C LEU A 37 -9.91 3.81 22.24
N GLU A 38 -10.97 4.20 22.93
CA GLU A 38 -11.40 5.59 23.04
C GLU A 38 -10.29 6.46 23.65
N LYS A 39 -9.72 6.06 24.78
CA LYS A 39 -8.65 6.80 25.45
C LYS A 39 -7.37 6.88 24.62
N THR A 40 -7.08 5.85 23.83
CA THR A 40 -5.94 5.85 22.91
C THR A 40 -6.07 6.98 21.90
N PHE A 41 -7.27 7.18 21.35
CA PHE A 41 -7.51 8.21 20.35
C PHE A 41 -7.82 9.60 20.93
N GLU A 42 -7.79 9.81 22.24
CA GLU A 42 -7.85 11.12 22.88
C GLU A 42 -6.47 11.82 22.91
N SER A 43 -5.37 11.05 22.91
CA SER A 43 -4.00 11.57 22.98
C SER A 43 -3.31 11.61 21.62
N LYS A 44 -2.67 12.75 21.32
CA LYS A 44 -1.90 12.93 20.08
C LYS A 44 -0.74 11.94 19.96
N ASP A 45 0.00 11.72 21.04
CA ASP A 45 1.15 10.79 21.03
C ASP A 45 0.70 9.37 20.66
N HIS A 46 -0.40 8.89 21.25
CA HIS A 46 -0.94 7.57 20.92
C HIS A 46 -1.50 7.49 19.50
N VAL A 47 -2.11 8.57 19.01
CA VAL A 47 -2.58 8.67 17.61
C VAL A 47 -1.39 8.56 16.65
N GLU A 48 -0.28 9.24 16.93
CA GLU A 48 0.94 9.16 16.12
C GLU A 48 1.55 7.75 16.14
N GLU A 49 1.63 7.12 17.30
CA GLU A 49 2.10 5.74 17.46
C GLU A 49 1.21 4.75 16.68
N TRP A 50 -0.11 4.92 16.73
CA TRP A 50 -1.03 4.04 16.00
C TRP A 50 -0.88 4.20 14.50
N LEU A 51 -0.77 5.44 14.00
CA LEU A 51 -0.53 5.70 12.59
C LEU A 51 0.79 5.07 12.13
N ALA A 52 1.87 5.27 12.90
CA ALA A 52 3.16 4.64 12.62
C ALA A 52 3.05 3.11 12.59
N TYR A 53 2.29 2.52 13.52
CA TYR A 53 2.04 1.08 13.55
C TYR A 53 1.26 0.62 12.32
N ALA A 54 0.25 1.39 11.86
CA ALA A 54 -0.47 1.06 10.63
C ALA A 54 0.45 1.04 9.40
N PHE A 55 1.47 1.90 9.33
CA PHE A 55 2.49 1.89 8.27
C PHE A 55 3.53 0.76 8.41
N SER A 56 3.75 0.24 9.60
CA SER A 56 4.83 -0.70 9.89
C SER A 56 4.73 -2.07 9.18
N PHE A 57 3.57 -2.38 8.61
CA PHE A 57 3.35 -3.60 7.83
C PHE A 57 3.79 -3.48 6.37
N ILE A 58 4.18 -2.28 5.92
CA ILE A 58 4.79 -2.11 4.59
C ILE A 58 6.17 -2.76 4.64
N LYS A 59 6.37 -3.76 3.79
CA LYS A 59 7.68 -4.35 3.61
C LYS A 59 8.58 -3.43 2.78
N ASN A 60 9.86 -3.39 3.13
CA ASN A 60 10.85 -2.64 2.37
C ASN A 60 11.22 -3.41 1.09
N GLU A 61 10.57 -3.08 0.00
CA GLU A 61 10.80 -3.73 -1.30
C GLU A 61 12.16 -3.40 -1.92
N ASN A 62 12.83 -2.36 -1.43
CA ASN A 62 14.14 -1.93 -1.92
C ASN A 62 15.30 -2.43 -1.07
N TYR A 63 15.03 -3.07 0.07
CA TYR A 63 16.06 -3.50 1.02
C TYR A 63 17.11 -4.41 0.38
N GLU A 64 16.76 -5.15 -0.62
CA GLU A 64 17.57 -6.21 -1.21
C GLU A 64 18.41 -5.82 -2.41
N VAL A 65 18.27 -4.61 -2.95
CA VAL A 65 19.25 -4.10 -3.93
C VAL A 65 20.65 -4.09 -3.32
N THR A 66 20.74 -3.99 -1.99
CA THR A 66 22.01 -3.83 -1.25
C THR A 66 22.38 -5.01 -0.35
N THR A 67 21.49 -5.95 -0.06
CA THR A 67 21.73 -7.07 0.85
C THR A 67 21.54 -8.41 0.17
N LYS A 68 22.38 -9.37 0.53
CA LYS A 68 22.32 -10.75 0.02
C LYS A 68 21.20 -11.56 0.67
N GLY A 69 20.00 -11.02 0.70
CA GLY A 69 18.86 -11.72 1.28
C GLY A 69 17.84 -12.10 0.20
N PRO A 70 17.17 -13.25 0.32
CA PRO A 70 16.40 -13.80 -0.78
C PRO A 70 15.02 -13.21 -0.95
N SER A 71 14.59 -12.24 -0.18
CA SER A 71 13.17 -12.29 0.05
C SER A 71 12.30 -11.22 -0.57
N GLU A 72 12.77 -10.06 -1.01
CA GLU A 72 11.76 -9.02 -1.21
C GLU A 72 11.96 -8.05 -2.37
N ASN A 73 13.06 -8.15 -3.10
CA ASN A 73 13.33 -7.23 -4.20
C ASN A 73 12.63 -7.67 -5.48
N SER A 74 11.65 -6.91 -5.92
CA SER A 74 10.92 -7.20 -7.17
C SER A 74 11.81 -7.20 -8.42
N PHE A 75 12.95 -6.51 -8.41
CA PHE A 75 13.92 -6.51 -9.51
C PHE A 75 14.60 -7.87 -9.70
N CYS A 76 14.74 -8.67 -8.64
CA CYS A 76 15.29 -10.02 -8.76
C CYS A 76 14.36 -10.99 -9.48
N PHE A 77 13.07 -10.67 -9.55
CA PHE A 77 12.04 -11.53 -10.12
C PHE A 77 11.69 -11.18 -11.56
N SER A 78 12.34 -10.16 -12.11
CA SER A 78 12.25 -9.78 -13.51
C SER A 78 13.54 -10.13 -14.27
N ASP A 79 13.64 -9.75 -15.51
CA ASP A 79 14.84 -9.82 -16.33
C ASP A 79 15.82 -8.66 -16.13
N ASP A 80 15.46 -7.69 -15.30
CA ASP A 80 16.29 -6.50 -15.01
C ASP A 80 17.53 -6.82 -14.20
N MET A 81 17.52 -7.89 -13.41
CA MET A 81 18.64 -8.25 -12.53
C MET A 81 18.90 -9.76 -12.54
N TYR A 82 20.18 -10.12 -12.54
CA TYR A 82 20.67 -11.48 -12.40
C TYR A 82 21.72 -11.56 -11.28
N TYR A 83 21.50 -12.43 -10.31
CA TYR A 83 22.54 -12.81 -9.35
C TYR A 83 23.38 -13.93 -9.95
N GLY A 84 24.70 -13.75 -9.95
CA GLY A 84 25.61 -14.80 -10.44
C GLY A 84 25.47 -16.12 -9.68
N ASP A 85 25.91 -17.21 -10.30
CA ASP A 85 25.72 -18.62 -9.90
C ASP A 85 26.19 -19.02 -8.48
N ARG A 86 26.75 -18.10 -7.72
CA ARG A 86 27.32 -18.39 -6.41
C ARG A 86 26.28 -18.51 -5.29
N ASP A 87 25.05 -18.12 -5.51
CA ASP A 87 24.01 -18.19 -4.48
C ASP A 87 23.30 -19.55 -4.47
N LYS A 88 24.10 -20.62 -4.54
CA LYS A 88 23.63 -21.99 -4.29
C LYS A 88 23.48 -22.34 -2.81
N THR A 89 23.81 -21.43 -1.92
CA THR A 89 23.71 -21.62 -0.48
C THR A 89 22.33 -21.20 0.03
N ILE A 90 21.31 -21.86 -0.52
CA ILE A 90 20.03 -21.83 0.12
C ILE A 90 20.06 -22.93 1.16
N ASP A 91 19.90 -22.52 2.37
CA ASP A 91 19.64 -23.46 3.44
C ASP A 91 18.24 -24.05 3.17
N ALA A 92 18.20 -25.19 2.50
CA ALA A 92 16.98 -25.93 2.21
C ALA A 92 16.16 -26.25 3.47
N THR A 93 16.76 -26.08 4.65
CA THR A 93 16.10 -26.30 5.94
C THR A 93 15.22 -25.10 6.35
N LYS A 94 15.40 -23.91 5.75
CA LYS A 94 14.66 -22.71 6.14
C LYS A 94 13.41 -22.44 5.30
N ASN A 95 13.17 -23.25 4.27
CA ASN A 95 12.04 -23.07 3.33
C ASN A 95 11.94 -21.64 2.78
N GLU A 96 13.11 -21.02 2.54
CA GLU A 96 13.21 -19.67 2.00
C GLU A 96 13.28 -19.73 0.49
N LEU A 97 12.40 -18.97 -0.19
CA LEU A 97 12.44 -18.81 -1.63
C LEU A 97 13.70 -18.07 -2.01
N SER A 98 14.58 -18.74 -2.72
CA SER A 98 15.69 -18.05 -3.36
C SER A 98 15.23 -17.41 -4.67
N TYR A 99 15.97 -16.41 -5.06
CA TYR A 99 15.91 -15.83 -6.39
C TYR A 99 15.95 -16.88 -7.51
N ASN A 100 16.86 -17.85 -7.43
CA ASN A 100 16.98 -18.91 -8.44
C ASN A 100 15.77 -19.85 -8.43
N MET A 101 15.24 -20.22 -7.28
CA MET A 101 14.01 -21.03 -7.19
C MET A 101 12.82 -20.30 -7.80
N PHE A 102 12.69 -18.99 -7.53
CA PHE A 102 11.63 -18.21 -8.15
C PHE A 102 11.75 -18.19 -9.68
N LYS A 103 12.94 -17.94 -10.23
CA LYS A 103 13.16 -17.94 -11.68
C LYS A 103 12.96 -19.30 -12.35
N LEU A 104 13.16 -20.38 -11.60
CA LEU A 104 12.90 -21.75 -12.06
C LEU A 104 11.44 -22.17 -11.88
N GLY A 105 10.61 -21.35 -11.22
CA GLY A 105 9.23 -21.71 -10.92
C GLY A 105 9.11 -22.73 -9.78
N GLU A 106 10.14 -22.93 -8.97
CA GLU A 106 10.18 -23.87 -7.85
C GLU A 106 9.57 -23.26 -6.58
N TYR A 107 8.33 -22.79 -6.68
CA TYR A 107 7.58 -22.21 -5.55
C TYR A 107 6.10 -22.54 -5.70
N ASP A 108 5.41 -22.50 -4.56
CA ASP A 108 3.96 -22.74 -4.44
C ASP A 108 3.33 -21.79 -3.42
N GLU A 109 2.04 -21.99 -3.15
CA GLU A 109 1.26 -21.19 -2.20
C GLU A 109 1.76 -21.30 -0.75
N ASN A 110 2.58 -22.29 -0.42
CA ASN A 110 3.16 -22.50 0.90
C ASN A 110 4.54 -21.87 1.04
N THR A 111 5.08 -21.30 -0.03
CA THR A 111 6.41 -20.69 -0.03
C THR A 111 6.38 -19.37 0.73
N TYR A 112 7.05 -19.34 1.88
CA TYR A 112 6.86 -18.35 2.95
C TYR A 112 7.32 -16.92 2.62
N ASN A 113 8.39 -16.73 1.86
CA ASN A 113 9.11 -15.44 1.82
C ASN A 113 8.49 -14.36 0.93
N VAL A 114 7.69 -14.73 -0.04
CA VAL A 114 7.02 -13.77 -0.95
C VAL A 114 5.63 -13.38 -0.45
N GLY A 115 5.17 -13.97 0.65
CA GLY A 115 3.84 -13.72 1.21
C GLY A 115 3.73 -12.33 1.83
N ALA A 116 2.80 -11.53 1.32
CA ALA A 116 2.42 -10.23 1.89
C ALA A 116 0.98 -10.22 2.43
N TRP A 117 0.22 -11.28 2.21
CA TRP A 117 -1.21 -11.35 2.51
C TRP A 117 -1.54 -10.95 3.95
N GLY A 118 -1.02 -11.70 4.92
CA GLY A 118 -1.32 -11.46 6.32
C GLY A 118 -0.84 -10.10 6.85
N ALA A 119 0.32 -9.62 6.37
CA ALA A 119 0.83 -8.30 6.73
C ALA A 119 -0.07 -7.19 6.17
N CYS A 120 -0.44 -7.25 4.90
CA CYS A 120 -1.30 -6.26 4.27
C CYS A 120 -2.67 -6.18 4.96
N TYR A 121 -3.33 -7.32 5.22
CA TYR A 121 -4.64 -7.29 5.90
C TYR A 121 -4.55 -6.81 7.35
N LYS A 122 -3.46 -7.07 8.06
CA LYS A 122 -3.23 -6.44 9.38
C LYS A 122 -3.11 -4.92 9.25
N GLY A 123 -2.36 -4.44 8.28
CA GLY A 123 -2.22 -3.01 8.01
C GLY A 123 -3.55 -2.35 7.61
N ILE A 124 -4.35 -3.01 6.75
CA ILE A 124 -5.70 -2.58 6.38
C ILE A 124 -6.58 -2.41 7.61
N PHE A 125 -6.59 -3.42 8.48
CA PHE A 125 -7.37 -3.37 9.73
C PHE A 125 -6.93 -2.19 10.62
N GLN A 126 -5.63 -2.02 10.86
CA GLN A 126 -5.12 -0.93 11.70
C GLN A 126 -5.45 0.45 11.12
N ALA A 127 -5.33 0.61 9.80
CA ALA A 127 -5.69 1.85 9.12
C ALA A 127 -7.20 2.13 9.18
N SER A 128 -8.05 1.11 9.04
CA SER A 128 -9.50 1.25 9.18
C SER A 128 -9.88 1.70 10.60
N VAL A 129 -9.33 1.05 11.65
CA VAL A 129 -9.55 1.47 13.03
C VAL A 129 -9.12 2.93 13.23
N PHE A 130 -7.98 3.33 12.67
CA PHE A 130 -7.49 4.70 12.74
C PHE A 130 -8.47 5.71 12.13
N ILE A 131 -8.90 5.48 10.91
CA ILE A 131 -9.81 6.36 10.16
C ILE A 131 -11.11 6.61 10.93
N HIS A 132 -11.63 5.58 11.59
CA HIS A 132 -12.89 5.68 12.34
C HIS A 132 -12.77 6.33 13.73
N ASN A 133 -11.55 6.49 14.25
CA ASN A 133 -11.36 6.96 15.62
C ASN A 133 -10.56 8.25 15.75
N VAL A 134 -9.76 8.65 14.76
CA VAL A 134 -8.86 9.81 14.86
C VAL A 134 -9.59 11.14 15.13
N ASP A 135 -10.83 11.27 14.70
CA ASP A 135 -11.68 12.45 14.95
C ASP A 135 -11.95 12.70 16.45
N ARG A 136 -11.63 11.75 17.33
CA ARG A 136 -11.77 11.86 18.80
C ARG A 136 -10.63 12.65 19.44
N CYS A 137 -9.51 12.85 18.77
CA CYS A 137 -8.32 13.49 19.31
C CYS A 137 -8.54 15.00 19.46
N GLN A 138 -8.67 15.44 20.71
CA GLN A 138 -8.86 16.87 21.03
C GLN A 138 -7.53 17.64 21.14
N GLU A 139 -6.42 16.94 21.17
CA GLU A 139 -5.07 17.54 21.26
C GLU A 139 -4.53 17.95 19.89
N MET A 140 -5.21 17.57 18.81
CA MET A 140 -4.82 17.88 17.43
C MET A 140 -5.73 18.94 16.83
N ALA A 141 -5.14 19.79 15.98
CA ALA A 141 -5.92 20.72 15.17
C ALA A 141 -6.68 19.99 14.05
N ASP A 142 -7.80 20.53 13.59
CA ASP A 142 -8.64 19.93 12.54
C ASP A 142 -7.86 19.57 11.28
N TRP A 143 -6.91 20.41 10.88
CA TRP A 143 -6.08 20.16 9.69
C TRP A 143 -5.08 19.00 9.91
N GLU A 144 -4.59 18.80 11.14
CA GLU A 144 -3.73 17.66 11.49
C GLU A 144 -4.54 16.36 11.46
N ILE A 145 -5.75 16.38 12.06
CA ILE A 145 -6.67 15.24 12.02
C ILE A 145 -6.98 14.86 10.58
N LEU A 146 -7.30 15.84 9.73
CA LEU A 146 -7.60 15.63 8.33
C LEU A 146 -6.41 15.00 7.59
N ASP A 147 -5.21 15.54 7.78
CA ASP A 147 -3.99 15.02 7.15
C ASP A 147 -3.64 13.60 7.63
N TYR A 148 -3.78 13.32 8.93
CA TYR A 148 -3.49 12.00 9.48
C TYR A 148 -4.53 10.96 9.00
N LYS A 149 -5.78 11.37 8.86
CA LYS A 149 -6.84 10.56 8.28
C LYS A 149 -6.52 10.22 6.82
N GLY A 150 -6.06 11.22 6.06
CA GLY A 150 -5.59 11.04 4.69
C GLY A 150 -4.39 10.09 4.59
N GLN A 151 -3.45 10.15 5.52
CA GLN A 151 -2.32 9.22 5.58
C GLN A 151 -2.78 7.79 5.86
N ALA A 152 -3.70 7.60 6.81
CA ALA A 152 -4.26 6.28 7.09
C ALA A 152 -5.06 5.72 5.90
N ARG A 153 -5.84 6.56 5.22
CA ARG A 153 -6.56 6.20 3.98
C ARG A 153 -5.60 5.80 2.88
N PHE A 154 -4.54 6.58 2.68
CA PHE A 154 -3.48 6.27 1.72
C PHE A 154 -2.87 4.91 2.00
N VAL A 155 -2.41 4.63 3.22
CA VAL A 155 -1.73 3.37 3.53
C VAL A 155 -2.67 2.18 3.42
N ARG A 156 -3.96 2.33 3.76
CA ARG A 156 -4.98 1.30 3.56
C ARG A 156 -5.12 0.92 2.09
N ALA A 157 -5.30 1.91 1.22
CA ALA A 157 -5.41 1.70 -0.22
C ALA A 157 -4.09 1.20 -0.84
N TYR A 158 -2.95 1.62 -0.29
CA TYR A 158 -1.64 1.12 -0.71
C TYR A 158 -1.46 -0.36 -0.40
N TYR A 159 -1.95 -0.87 0.74
CA TYR A 159 -1.96 -2.30 1.01
C TYR A 159 -2.81 -3.07 0.00
N TYR A 160 -3.97 -2.55 -0.41
CA TYR A 160 -4.75 -3.16 -1.49
C TYR A 160 -4.01 -3.14 -2.82
N TRP A 161 -3.25 -2.10 -3.11
CA TRP A 161 -2.36 -2.07 -4.27
C TRP A 161 -1.29 -3.16 -4.21
N LEU A 162 -0.63 -3.34 -3.06
CA LEU A 162 0.35 -4.41 -2.85
C LEU A 162 -0.26 -5.80 -3.00
N LEU A 163 -1.48 -5.99 -2.52
CA LEU A 163 -2.23 -7.23 -2.67
C LEU A 163 -2.63 -7.47 -4.13
N LEU A 164 -3.20 -6.46 -4.80
CA LEU A 164 -3.70 -6.54 -6.17
C LEU A 164 -2.60 -6.96 -7.15
N ARG A 165 -1.43 -6.34 -7.07
CA ARG A 165 -0.32 -6.64 -7.98
C ARG A 165 0.33 -8.00 -7.72
N ARG A 166 0.22 -8.58 -6.51
CA ARG A 166 0.82 -9.87 -6.15
C ARG A 166 -0.15 -11.05 -6.30
N TYR A 167 -1.40 -10.85 -5.94
CA TYR A 167 -2.39 -11.93 -5.85
C TYR A 167 -3.54 -11.76 -6.84
N GLY A 168 -3.60 -10.64 -7.58
CA GLY A 168 -4.73 -10.33 -8.45
C GLY A 168 -5.99 -10.00 -7.65
N PRO A 169 -7.14 -10.59 -7.99
CA PRO A 169 -8.39 -10.40 -7.26
C PRO A 169 -8.28 -10.78 -5.79
N VAL A 170 -8.71 -9.88 -4.90
CA VAL A 170 -8.62 -10.05 -3.43
C VAL A 170 -9.90 -9.55 -2.76
N PRO A 171 -10.23 -10.03 -1.55
CA PRO A 171 -11.35 -9.51 -0.77
C PRO A 171 -11.15 -8.03 -0.40
N ILE A 172 -12.17 -7.21 -0.61
CA ILE A 172 -12.27 -5.87 -0.02
C ILE A 172 -12.99 -6.01 1.31
N MET A 173 -12.28 -5.75 2.41
CA MET A 173 -12.84 -5.87 3.74
C MET A 173 -13.81 -4.72 4.05
N PRO A 174 -14.89 -4.96 4.80
CA PRO A 174 -15.77 -3.90 5.26
C PRO A 174 -15.00 -2.84 6.06
N ASP A 175 -15.32 -1.57 5.84
CA ASP A 175 -14.64 -0.44 6.50
C ASP A 175 -14.85 -0.43 8.02
N GLU A 176 -16.05 -0.84 8.48
CA GLU A 176 -16.41 -0.89 9.89
C GLU A 176 -15.76 -2.09 10.62
N GLY A 177 -15.06 -2.94 9.88
CA GLY A 177 -14.50 -4.19 10.41
C GLY A 177 -15.48 -5.34 10.36
N VAL A 178 -15.09 -6.45 10.96
CA VAL A 178 -15.85 -7.71 10.96
C VAL A 178 -16.26 -8.03 12.38
N ASP A 179 -17.52 -8.40 12.58
CA ASP A 179 -18.00 -8.91 13.85
C ASP A 179 -17.53 -10.35 14.09
N TYR A 180 -16.45 -10.52 14.82
CA TYR A 180 -15.85 -11.81 15.14
C TYR A 180 -16.70 -12.71 16.06
N THR A 181 -17.87 -12.27 16.49
CA THR A 181 -18.82 -13.12 17.22
C THR A 181 -19.66 -13.99 16.29
N GLN A 182 -19.63 -13.69 15.00
CA GLN A 182 -20.33 -14.47 13.96
C GLN A 182 -19.54 -15.73 13.55
N SER A 183 -20.22 -16.65 12.87
CA SER A 183 -19.56 -17.86 12.35
C SER A 183 -18.61 -17.51 11.20
N TYR A 184 -17.61 -18.34 10.97
CA TYR A 184 -16.64 -18.14 9.88
C TYR A 184 -17.31 -17.91 8.52
N ASP A 185 -18.34 -18.68 8.20
CA ASP A 185 -19.07 -18.57 6.92
C ASP A 185 -19.79 -17.22 6.76
N GLN A 186 -20.17 -16.59 7.86
CA GLN A 186 -20.82 -15.26 7.85
C GLN A 186 -19.83 -14.12 7.71
N ILE A 187 -18.60 -14.31 8.19
CA ILE A 187 -17.56 -13.28 8.13
C ILE A 187 -16.62 -13.44 6.93
N ALA A 188 -16.67 -14.58 6.26
CA ALA A 188 -15.88 -14.85 5.06
C ALA A 188 -16.25 -13.85 3.95
N THR A 189 -15.29 -13.02 3.58
CA THR A 189 -15.46 -12.03 2.51
C THR A 189 -14.96 -12.64 1.20
N PRO A 190 -15.80 -12.77 0.16
CA PRO A 190 -15.38 -13.32 -1.13
C PRO A 190 -14.38 -12.38 -1.82
N ARG A 191 -13.65 -12.92 -2.78
CA ARG A 191 -12.77 -12.09 -3.63
C ARG A 191 -13.59 -11.13 -4.49
N SER A 192 -13.20 -9.88 -4.48
CA SER A 192 -13.65 -8.89 -5.45
C SER A 192 -12.88 -9.06 -6.76
N SER A 193 -13.48 -8.71 -7.89
CA SER A 193 -12.80 -8.73 -9.18
C SER A 193 -11.60 -7.76 -9.20
N TYR A 194 -10.70 -7.98 -10.14
CA TYR A 194 -9.54 -7.10 -10.32
C TYR A 194 -9.97 -5.64 -10.51
N GLU A 195 -11.01 -5.42 -11.29
CA GLU A 195 -11.56 -4.09 -11.57
C GLU A 195 -12.17 -3.44 -10.34
N GLU A 196 -12.95 -4.19 -9.54
CA GLU A 196 -13.53 -3.69 -8.30
C GLU A 196 -12.44 -3.26 -7.31
N VAL A 197 -11.36 -4.05 -7.16
CA VAL A 197 -10.25 -3.68 -6.29
C VAL A 197 -9.49 -2.47 -6.82
N ALA A 198 -9.22 -2.40 -8.12
CA ALA A 198 -8.55 -1.25 -8.73
C ALA A 198 -9.39 0.04 -8.62
N GLN A 199 -10.71 -0.07 -8.78
CA GLN A 199 -11.62 1.06 -8.59
C GLN A 199 -11.66 1.51 -7.13
N TYR A 200 -11.73 0.58 -6.17
CA TYR A 200 -11.65 0.89 -4.75
C TYR A 200 -10.37 1.65 -4.40
N ILE A 201 -9.21 1.17 -4.89
CA ILE A 201 -7.93 1.87 -4.70
C ILE A 201 -8.00 3.28 -5.30
N SER A 202 -8.53 3.42 -6.52
CA SER A 202 -8.67 4.71 -7.19
C SER A 202 -9.51 5.70 -6.39
N ASP A 203 -10.65 5.26 -5.85
CA ASP A 203 -11.58 6.10 -5.12
C ASP A 203 -11.01 6.51 -3.76
N GLU A 204 -10.40 5.58 -3.03
CA GLU A 204 -9.72 5.84 -1.78
C GLU A 204 -8.54 6.82 -1.96
N MET A 205 -7.75 6.65 -3.00
CA MET A 205 -6.65 7.57 -3.31
C MET A 205 -7.15 8.97 -3.71
N LEU A 206 -8.25 9.08 -4.46
CA LEU A 206 -8.88 10.37 -4.75
C LEU A 206 -9.41 11.03 -3.48
N GLN A 207 -9.99 10.27 -2.56
CA GLN A 207 -10.42 10.83 -1.28
C GLN A 207 -9.20 11.27 -0.45
N ALA A 208 -8.13 10.49 -0.42
CA ALA A 208 -6.88 10.85 0.26
C ALA A 208 -6.28 12.16 -0.28
N THR A 209 -6.41 12.46 -1.57
CA THR A 209 -5.90 13.75 -2.13
C THR A 209 -6.58 14.99 -1.54
N LYS A 210 -7.81 14.87 -1.05
CA LYS A 210 -8.53 15.98 -0.41
C LYS A 210 -8.10 16.20 1.04
N GLU A 211 -7.53 15.18 1.65
CA GLU A 211 -7.17 15.12 3.06
C GLU A 211 -5.67 15.40 3.26
N LEU A 212 -4.81 14.90 2.37
CA LEU A 212 -3.35 14.98 2.45
C LEU A 212 -2.81 16.38 2.15
N GLN A 213 -1.63 16.67 2.72
CA GLN A 213 -0.85 17.84 2.35
C GLN A 213 -0.33 17.74 0.91
N TYR A 214 -0.12 18.90 0.32
CA TYR A 214 0.29 19.03 -1.09
C TYR A 214 1.74 18.62 -1.32
N ASP A 215 2.67 19.10 -0.48
CA ASP A 215 4.11 18.85 -0.56
C ASP A 215 4.72 18.79 0.85
N ARG A 216 5.72 17.95 1.05
CA ARG A 216 6.43 17.75 2.33
C ARG A 216 7.95 17.82 2.18
N ARG A 217 8.47 18.16 0.99
CA ARG A 217 9.91 18.14 0.71
C ARG A 217 10.73 19.07 1.59
N THR A 218 10.11 20.11 2.11
CA THR A 218 10.76 21.07 3.02
C THR A 218 10.66 20.70 4.49
N ASP A 219 9.90 19.64 4.83
CA ASP A 219 9.73 19.16 6.18
C ASP A 219 10.58 17.90 6.42
N ASN A 220 11.73 18.10 7.08
CA ASN A 220 12.65 17.00 7.38
C ASN A 220 12.05 15.89 8.27
N TYR A 221 11.00 16.19 9.01
CA TYR A 221 10.33 15.21 9.88
C TYR A 221 9.18 14.46 9.18
N ALA A 222 8.68 15.01 8.08
CA ALA A 222 7.52 14.48 7.38
C ALA A 222 7.80 14.09 5.92
N ILE A 223 9.05 14.18 5.45
CA ILE A 223 9.43 13.90 4.06
C ILE A 223 9.05 12.47 3.61
N GLY A 224 9.04 11.53 4.54
CA GLY A 224 8.64 10.13 4.27
C GLY A 224 7.14 9.87 4.41
N ARG A 225 6.31 10.89 4.67
CA ARG A 225 4.86 10.74 4.76
C ARG A 225 4.21 10.99 3.39
N PRO A 226 3.10 10.29 3.06
CA PRO A 226 2.47 10.45 1.75
C PRO A 226 1.92 11.87 1.53
N THR A 227 1.94 12.26 0.27
CA THR A 227 1.42 13.54 -0.24
C THR A 227 0.26 13.30 -1.20
N ARG A 228 -0.39 14.36 -1.66
CA ARG A 228 -1.38 14.27 -2.75
C ARG A 228 -0.81 13.60 -4.00
N GLY A 229 0.44 13.93 -4.34
CA GLY A 229 1.11 13.33 -5.49
C GLY A 229 1.34 11.84 -5.32
N ALA A 230 1.70 11.37 -4.11
CA ALA A 230 1.82 9.96 -3.81
C ALA A 230 0.49 9.22 -4.03
N ALA A 231 -0.62 9.78 -3.55
CA ALA A 231 -1.94 9.20 -3.74
C ALA A 231 -2.33 9.13 -5.23
N LEU A 232 -2.12 10.20 -5.99
CA LEU A 232 -2.40 10.21 -7.44
C LEU A 232 -1.51 9.23 -8.20
N ALA A 233 -0.24 9.09 -7.83
CA ALA A 233 0.68 8.13 -8.47
C ALA A 233 0.25 6.68 -8.23
N VAL A 234 -0.12 6.31 -7.00
CA VAL A 234 -0.62 4.96 -6.70
C VAL A 234 -1.94 4.68 -7.44
N ARG A 235 -2.83 5.67 -7.50
CA ARG A 235 -4.05 5.60 -8.31
C ARG A 235 -3.73 5.30 -9.77
N ALA A 236 -2.78 6.03 -10.36
CA ALA A 236 -2.37 5.82 -11.75
C ALA A 236 -1.82 4.40 -11.95
N TYR A 237 -0.97 3.90 -11.05
CA TYR A 237 -0.48 2.52 -11.11
C TYR A 237 -1.62 1.49 -11.09
N ALA A 238 -2.56 1.59 -10.16
CA ALA A 238 -3.67 0.65 -10.06
C ALA A 238 -4.50 0.62 -11.35
N LEU A 239 -4.78 1.78 -11.94
CA LEU A 239 -5.55 1.89 -13.18
C LEU A 239 -4.78 1.41 -14.42
N ILE A 240 -3.46 1.66 -14.51
CA ILE A 240 -2.60 1.11 -15.58
C ILE A 240 -2.62 -0.42 -15.55
N PHE A 241 -2.46 -1.01 -14.38
CA PHE A 241 -2.48 -2.47 -14.23
C PHE A 241 -3.86 -3.05 -14.56
N ALA A 242 -4.95 -2.38 -14.17
CA ALA A 242 -6.30 -2.79 -14.54
C ALA A 242 -6.62 -2.64 -16.04
N ALA A 243 -5.91 -1.75 -16.74
CA ALA A 243 -6.01 -1.58 -18.18
C ALA A 243 -5.11 -2.57 -18.97
N SER A 244 -4.12 -3.18 -18.30
CA SER A 244 -3.16 -4.09 -18.94
C SER A 244 -3.83 -5.36 -19.47
N PRO A 245 -3.22 -6.06 -20.46
CA PRO A 245 -3.77 -7.30 -21.03
C PRO A 245 -4.06 -8.40 -20.01
N PHE A 246 -3.38 -8.37 -18.85
CA PHE A 246 -3.65 -9.29 -17.76
C PHE A 246 -5.09 -9.19 -17.21
N ALA A 247 -5.61 -7.97 -17.08
CA ALA A 247 -6.92 -7.71 -16.44
C ALA A 247 -7.97 -7.15 -17.42
N ASN A 248 -7.61 -6.92 -18.68
CA ASN A 248 -8.43 -6.26 -19.67
C ASN A 248 -8.49 -7.08 -20.97
N GLY A 249 -9.48 -7.94 -21.07
CA GLY A 249 -9.66 -8.84 -22.20
C GLY A 249 -8.86 -10.15 -22.08
N ASN A 250 -8.57 -10.60 -20.87
CA ASN A 250 -7.83 -11.83 -20.66
C ASN A 250 -8.73 -13.07 -20.80
N ASN A 251 -8.42 -13.91 -21.79
CA ASN A 251 -9.10 -15.16 -22.09
C ASN A 251 -8.21 -16.41 -21.96
N ASP A 252 -7.06 -16.28 -21.33
CA ASP A 252 -6.19 -17.41 -21.02
C ASP A 252 -6.89 -18.42 -20.12
N GLU A 253 -6.46 -19.67 -20.16
CA GLU A 253 -7.10 -20.78 -19.43
C GLU A 253 -7.21 -20.50 -17.94
N TYR A 254 -6.14 -20.01 -17.31
CA TYR A 254 -6.16 -19.67 -15.88
C TYR A 254 -7.14 -18.52 -15.56
N ALA A 255 -7.28 -17.55 -16.46
CA ALA A 255 -8.21 -16.43 -16.28
C ALA A 255 -9.67 -16.88 -16.39
N GLN A 256 -9.95 -17.90 -17.20
CA GLN A 256 -11.28 -18.50 -17.32
C GLN A 256 -11.65 -19.29 -16.07
N GLN A 257 -10.68 -19.91 -15.40
CA GLN A 257 -10.88 -20.71 -14.17
C GLN A 257 -10.96 -19.82 -12.91
N LEU A 258 -10.48 -18.59 -12.97
CA LEU A 258 -10.50 -17.65 -11.86
C LEU A 258 -11.88 -17.00 -11.73
N VAL A 259 -12.75 -17.68 -10.99
CA VAL A 259 -14.14 -17.29 -10.75
C VAL A 259 -14.42 -17.20 -9.25
N ASP A 260 -15.47 -16.47 -8.87
CA ASP A 260 -16.02 -16.49 -7.51
C ASP A 260 -16.97 -17.69 -7.30
N ASP A 261 -17.54 -17.79 -6.11
CA ASP A 261 -18.44 -18.86 -5.73
C ASP A 261 -19.75 -18.88 -6.55
N GLU A 262 -20.10 -17.77 -7.20
CA GLU A 262 -21.26 -17.63 -8.08
C GLU A 262 -20.91 -17.92 -9.56
N GLY A 263 -19.65 -18.23 -9.85
CA GLY A 263 -19.14 -18.46 -11.20
C GLY A 263 -18.86 -17.19 -11.99
N ARG A 264 -18.85 -16.02 -11.37
CA ARG A 264 -18.48 -14.74 -12.00
C ARG A 264 -16.97 -14.68 -12.19
N ARG A 265 -16.53 -14.31 -13.39
CA ARG A 265 -15.10 -14.14 -13.68
C ARG A 265 -14.53 -12.96 -12.88
N LEU A 266 -13.37 -13.18 -12.29
CA LEU A 266 -12.65 -12.17 -11.51
C LEU A 266 -11.67 -11.35 -12.34
N LEU A 267 -11.37 -11.78 -13.58
CA LEU A 267 -10.67 -11.00 -14.60
C LEU A 267 -11.59 -10.77 -15.80
N SER A 268 -11.58 -9.55 -16.36
CA SER A 268 -12.41 -9.20 -17.51
C SER A 268 -12.04 -10.00 -18.75
N SER A 269 -13.03 -10.64 -19.38
CA SER A 269 -12.88 -11.32 -20.67
C SER A 269 -12.97 -10.38 -21.87
N GLU A 270 -13.51 -9.18 -21.66
CA GLU A 270 -13.72 -8.19 -22.69
C GLU A 270 -12.68 -7.08 -22.58
N TYR A 271 -12.10 -6.71 -23.72
CA TYR A 271 -11.23 -5.56 -23.81
C TYR A 271 -12.02 -4.26 -23.77
N SER A 272 -11.53 -3.30 -22.98
CA SER A 272 -12.10 -1.96 -22.88
C SER A 272 -11.02 -0.89 -23.06
N GLU A 273 -11.13 -0.08 -24.09
CA GLU A 273 -10.26 1.08 -24.31
C GLU A 273 -10.48 2.17 -23.25
N GLU A 274 -11.69 2.23 -22.66
CA GLU A 274 -12.00 3.16 -21.58
C GLU A 274 -11.08 2.98 -20.36
N LYS A 275 -10.64 1.74 -20.05
CA LYS A 275 -9.68 1.49 -18.97
C LYS A 275 -8.36 2.20 -19.23
N TRP A 276 -7.87 2.18 -20.48
CA TRP A 276 -6.65 2.92 -20.86
C TRP A 276 -6.85 4.43 -20.80
N ALA A 277 -8.02 4.93 -21.21
CA ALA A 277 -8.35 6.34 -21.09
C ALA A 277 -8.39 6.81 -19.62
N LYS A 278 -8.96 6.02 -18.72
CA LYS A 278 -8.95 6.28 -17.26
C LYS A 278 -7.53 6.28 -16.70
N ALA A 279 -6.70 5.33 -17.10
CA ALA A 279 -5.30 5.25 -16.69
C ALA A 279 -4.50 6.47 -17.17
N ALA A 280 -4.66 6.86 -18.43
CA ALA A 280 -4.02 8.05 -19.00
C ALA A 280 -4.47 9.34 -18.28
N ALA A 281 -5.76 9.48 -17.98
CA ALA A 281 -6.27 10.60 -17.20
C ALA A 281 -5.66 10.64 -15.79
N ALA A 282 -5.53 9.49 -15.12
CA ALA A 282 -4.91 9.41 -13.80
C ALA A 282 -3.43 9.81 -13.82
N CYS A 283 -2.68 9.43 -14.87
CA CYS A 283 -1.31 9.89 -15.06
C CYS A 283 -1.26 11.41 -15.28
N ARG A 284 -2.21 11.95 -16.04
CA ARG A 284 -2.31 13.37 -16.28
C ARG A 284 -2.56 14.17 -15.01
N ASP A 285 -3.38 13.65 -14.08
CA ASP A 285 -3.64 14.28 -12.79
C ASP A 285 -2.35 14.48 -11.97
N VAL A 286 -1.37 13.55 -12.06
CA VAL A 286 -0.05 13.70 -11.41
C VAL A 286 0.76 14.83 -12.07
N ILE A 287 0.76 14.89 -13.40
CA ILE A 287 1.49 15.93 -14.16
C ILE A 287 0.90 17.30 -13.88
N ASP A 288 -0.42 17.41 -13.85
CA ASP A 288 -1.15 18.67 -13.67
C ASP A 288 -1.08 19.22 -12.23
N LEU A 289 -0.53 18.45 -11.27
CA LEU A 289 -0.18 18.98 -9.95
C LEU A 289 0.89 20.09 -10.01
N ASP A 290 1.74 20.09 -11.06
CA ASP A 290 2.82 21.05 -11.26
C ASP A 290 3.81 21.13 -10.06
N VAL A 291 4.00 20.00 -9.35
CA VAL A 291 4.92 19.86 -8.21
C VAL A 291 6.20 19.18 -8.63
N TYR A 292 6.09 18.26 -9.58
CA TYR A 292 7.17 17.39 -10.02
C TYR A 292 7.72 17.85 -11.36
N GLU A 293 9.03 17.75 -11.51
CA GLU A 293 9.74 18.11 -12.74
C GLU A 293 10.77 17.02 -13.04
N LEU A 294 10.97 16.72 -14.32
CA LEU A 294 12.06 15.85 -14.73
C LEU A 294 13.40 16.49 -14.38
N ASN A 295 14.31 15.69 -13.87
CA ASN A 295 15.66 16.13 -13.53
C ASN A 295 16.45 16.40 -14.81
N ILE A 296 16.87 17.64 -15.01
CA ILE A 296 17.58 18.10 -16.19
C ILE A 296 18.97 18.61 -15.81
N VAL A 297 19.99 17.96 -16.34
CA VAL A 297 21.38 18.42 -16.26
C VAL A 297 21.76 19.02 -17.61
N ASN A 298 22.12 20.29 -17.61
CA ASN A 298 22.55 20.97 -18.82
C ASN A 298 23.88 20.40 -19.34
N LYS A 299 24.03 20.34 -20.67
CA LYS A 299 25.27 19.96 -21.31
C LYS A 299 26.38 20.95 -20.97
N SER A 300 27.48 20.47 -20.43
CA SER A 300 28.64 21.30 -20.12
C SER A 300 29.51 21.48 -21.38
N THR A 301 29.93 22.69 -21.64
CA THR A 301 30.89 23.00 -22.73
C THR A 301 32.33 22.70 -22.32
N SER A 302 32.61 22.57 -21.03
CA SER A 302 33.95 22.30 -20.45
C SER A 302 34.13 20.90 -19.92
N ASP A 303 33.30 19.97 -20.37
CA ASP A 303 33.20 18.66 -19.76
C ASP A 303 34.36 17.73 -20.14
N ASN A 304 35.41 17.80 -19.34
CA ASN A 304 36.49 16.79 -19.29
C ASN A 304 36.01 15.52 -18.52
N GLY A 305 34.72 15.17 -18.64
CA GLY A 305 34.17 13.98 -18.00
C GLY A 305 34.90 12.71 -18.47
N PRO A 306 34.75 11.59 -17.72
CA PRO A 306 35.45 10.38 -18.03
C PRO A 306 35.20 9.95 -19.49
N SER A 307 36.26 9.44 -20.10
CA SER A 307 36.29 8.96 -21.51
C SER A 307 35.32 7.81 -21.80
N GLU A 308 34.60 7.34 -20.83
CA GLU A 308 33.71 6.19 -20.88
C GLU A 308 32.22 6.56 -21.04
N ARG A 309 31.92 7.79 -21.41
CA ARG A 309 30.52 8.16 -21.67
C ARG A 309 30.00 7.41 -22.90
N PRO A 310 28.87 6.72 -22.77
CA PRO A 310 28.26 6.14 -23.96
C PRO A 310 27.96 7.27 -24.95
N THR A 311 28.39 7.08 -26.17
CA THR A 311 28.05 7.99 -27.26
C THR A 311 26.56 7.81 -27.54
N VAL A 312 25.74 8.75 -27.11
CA VAL A 312 24.33 8.76 -27.50
C VAL A 312 24.29 9.18 -28.96
N THR A 313 24.03 8.24 -29.83
CA THR A 313 23.78 8.53 -31.25
C THR A 313 22.30 8.87 -31.36
N PRO A 314 21.94 10.13 -31.65
CA PRO A 314 20.54 10.49 -31.85
C PRO A 314 19.95 9.72 -33.02
N PRO A 315 18.65 9.38 -33.00
CA PRO A 315 17.98 8.87 -34.18
C PRO A 315 18.18 9.86 -35.34
N ALA A 316 18.60 9.36 -36.50
CA ALA A 316 18.99 10.22 -37.63
C ALA A 316 17.83 11.12 -38.13
N ASP A 317 16.58 10.74 -37.90
CA ASP A 317 15.39 11.32 -38.51
C ASP A 317 14.44 12.03 -37.55
N GLY A 318 14.80 12.16 -36.27
CA GLY A 318 13.91 12.74 -35.26
C GLY A 318 14.05 14.26 -35.12
N GLU A 319 12.96 14.98 -35.29
CA GLU A 319 12.87 16.41 -34.95
C GLU A 319 13.26 16.68 -33.48
N PHE A 320 12.93 15.75 -32.57
CA PHE A 320 13.21 15.84 -31.15
C PHE A 320 14.71 15.92 -30.83
N SER A 321 15.54 15.19 -31.58
CA SER A 321 17.00 15.18 -31.39
C SER A 321 17.70 16.47 -31.85
N LYS A 322 17.00 17.36 -32.57
CA LYS A 322 17.53 18.62 -33.13
C LYS A 322 17.14 19.85 -32.34
N GLN A 323 16.24 19.70 -31.38
CA GLN A 323 15.71 20.82 -30.62
C GLN A 323 16.23 20.84 -29.18
N PRO A 324 16.23 22.00 -28.52
CA PRO A 324 16.53 22.09 -27.08
C PRO A 324 15.34 21.56 -26.26
N TRP A 325 15.63 21.17 -25.01
CA TRP A 325 14.62 20.80 -24.02
C TRP A 325 13.64 21.96 -23.79
N PRO A 326 12.34 21.72 -23.63
CA PRO A 326 11.64 20.39 -23.57
C PRO A 326 11.21 19.82 -24.93
N LYS A 327 11.48 20.51 -26.04
CA LYS A 327 11.11 20.02 -27.38
C LYS A 327 12.11 19.01 -27.97
N GLY A 328 13.26 18.89 -27.34
CA GLY A 328 14.33 17.98 -27.70
C GLY A 328 15.35 17.88 -26.58
N TRP A 329 16.58 17.45 -26.92
CA TRP A 329 17.62 17.19 -25.92
C TRP A 329 19.01 17.76 -26.28
N THR A 330 19.12 18.66 -27.25
CA THR A 330 20.42 19.15 -27.74
C THR A 330 21.22 19.92 -26.71
N ASN A 331 20.57 20.57 -25.74
CA ASN A 331 21.16 21.40 -24.67
C ASN A 331 21.32 20.70 -23.34
N ILE A 332 20.88 19.43 -23.21
CA ILE A 332 20.98 18.66 -21.98
C ILE A 332 21.92 17.46 -22.14
N ASP A 333 22.37 16.89 -21.01
CA ASP A 333 23.06 15.62 -20.92
C ASP A 333 22.04 14.57 -20.42
N PRO A 334 21.43 13.76 -21.31
CA PRO A 334 20.38 12.81 -20.93
C PRO A 334 20.88 11.74 -19.97
N LEU A 335 22.11 11.22 -20.20
CA LEU A 335 22.69 10.19 -19.34
C LEU A 335 22.91 10.71 -17.92
N ARG A 336 23.48 11.90 -17.80
CA ARG A 336 23.72 12.50 -16.49
C ARG A 336 22.44 12.92 -15.80
N SER A 337 21.45 13.41 -16.54
CA SER A 337 20.13 13.73 -16.02
C SER A 337 19.48 12.51 -15.38
N TYR A 338 19.51 11.36 -16.07
CA TYR A 338 18.97 10.09 -15.55
C TYR A 338 19.81 9.55 -14.39
N ARG A 339 21.14 9.47 -14.54
CA ARG A 339 22.03 8.86 -13.56
C ARG A 339 21.97 9.53 -12.18
N THR A 340 21.96 10.86 -12.16
CA THR A 340 22.02 11.63 -10.90
C THR A 340 20.80 11.43 -10.00
N ILE A 341 19.69 10.91 -10.53
CA ILE A 341 18.51 10.58 -9.75
C ILE A 341 18.79 9.37 -8.82
N PHE A 342 19.66 8.43 -9.25
CA PHE A 342 19.87 7.15 -8.59
C PHE A 342 21.21 7.03 -7.87
N ASP A 343 22.20 7.85 -8.19
CA ASP A 343 23.57 7.71 -7.69
C ASP A 343 23.86 8.45 -6.36
N GLY A 344 22.83 9.03 -5.74
CA GLY A 344 22.95 9.77 -4.49
C GLY A 344 23.48 11.20 -4.64
N THR A 345 23.70 11.69 -5.86
CA THR A 345 24.12 13.08 -6.13
C THR A 345 23.06 14.07 -5.70
N ILE A 346 21.78 13.72 -5.84
CA ILE A 346 20.65 14.58 -5.47
C ILE A 346 20.04 14.03 -4.18
N LEU A 347 19.98 14.86 -3.15
CA LEU A 347 19.28 14.52 -1.92
C LEU A 347 17.77 14.38 -2.19
N PRO A 348 17.06 13.47 -1.47
CA PRO A 348 15.61 13.29 -1.66
C PRO A 348 14.81 14.60 -1.62
N ALA A 349 15.12 15.51 -0.70
CA ALA A 349 14.47 16.82 -0.61
C ALA A 349 14.66 17.72 -1.85
N ASN A 350 15.71 17.49 -2.61
CA ASN A 350 16.04 18.27 -3.81
C ASN A 350 15.68 17.52 -5.11
N ASN A 351 15.26 16.27 -5.00
CA ASN A 351 14.90 15.47 -6.15
C ASN A 351 13.44 15.77 -6.55
N LYS A 352 13.29 16.55 -7.61
CA LYS A 352 11.98 16.98 -8.11
C LYS A 352 11.18 15.86 -8.79
N GLU A 353 11.81 14.73 -9.13
CA GLU A 353 11.13 13.56 -9.67
C GLU A 353 10.59 12.65 -8.56
N LEU A 354 11.11 12.78 -7.35
CA LEU A 354 10.71 11.91 -6.24
C LEU A 354 9.30 12.27 -5.76
N ILE A 355 8.40 11.32 -5.88
CA ILE A 355 7.00 11.47 -5.49
C ILE A 355 6.77 10.99 -4.05
N PHE A 356 7.34 9.82 -3.70
CA PHE A 356 7.15 9.18 -2.39
C PHE A 356 8.21 8.10 -2.14
#